data_6fc85a7920177861eef1d9e2994488c6
#
_entry.id   6fc85a7920177861eef1d9e2994488c6
#
_cell.length_a   1.000
_cell.length_b   1.000
_cell.length_c   1.000
_cell.angle_alpha   90.00
_cell.angle_beta   90.00
_cell.angle_gamma   90.00
#
_symmetry.space_group_name_H-M   'P 1'
#
loop_
_entity.id
_entity.type
_entity.pdbx_description
1 polymer ?
#
loop_
_entity_poly.entity_id
_entity_poly.type
_entity_poly.pdbx_seq_one_letter_code
_entity_poly.pdbx_strand_id
1 'polypeptide(L)'
;MQNLKLFWKSKLKLILWKKKPTIILKIKKNNKHHWFLDGKLNIYENCILNKLNTKNKKKIAIKYFSEKNNYEEYTYEQLHNLVLKYEFFLRFNINKKLSNSKLMLQSSTNIKTIALILACVKLGIEYCAVFEDLAEEGVLKRIKLFRPDIFFCNNIKLKSIKKYQKKHKFISLAFEEVDQLKNTMSSEKKLNYFYSNKSLFTLFTSGSTGMPKGIVHSSGGFLLYTIFTLKNQFGMNTKSTILTASDIGWLNGHNYMLFGPLCIGTTTLILEKPLNLLNSKFLEEVLNKNVTILYLPVTLIRIMRAIFGEKKFLKNSLETLGSM
;
A
#
# COMPACT_ATOMS: atom_id res chain seq x y z
N MET A 1 -5.59 4.96 30.52
CA MET A 1 -6.33 5.36 29.30
C MET A 1 -6.21 6.85 28.97
N GLN A 2 -6.30 7.76 29.93
CA GLN A 2 -6.14 9.20 29.71
C GLN A 2 -4.79 9.55 29.10
N ASN A 3 -3.68 9.01 29.62
CA ASN A 3 -2.33 9.20 29.08
C ASN A 3 -2.20 8.74 27.62
N LEU A 4 -2.86 7.64 27.23
CA LEU A 4 -2.85 7.14 25.86
C LEU A 4 -3.58 8.08 24.89
N LYS A 5 -4.72 8.68 25.32
CA LYS A 5 -5.43 9.69 24.54
C LYS A 5 -4.59 10.95 24.34
N LEU A 6 -3.94 11.44 25.40
CA LEU A 6 -3.07 12.61 25.35
C LEU A 6 -1.86 12.37 24.44
N PHE A 7 -1.24 11.20 24.56
CA PHE A 7 -0.15 10.79 23.68
C PHE A 7 -0.55 10.87 22.20
N TRP A 8 -1.63 10.19 21.79
CA TRP A 8 -2.05 10.20 20.39
C TRP A 8 -2.58 11.57 19.92
N LYS A 9 -3.19 12.36 20.82
CA LYS A 9 -3.56 13.75 20.53
C LYS A 9 -2.34 14.59 20.16
N SER A 10 -1.21 14.43 20.86
CA SER A 10 0.05 15.13 20.55
C SER A 10 0.64 14.75 19.19
N LYS A 11 0.31 13.57 18.65
CA LYS A 11 0.83 13.05 17.38
C LYS A 11 -0.01 13.44 16.17
N LEU A 12 -1.18 14.04 16.34
CA LEU A 12 -2.07 14.41 15.21
C LEU A 12 -1.39 15.30 14.16
N LYS A 13 -0.37 16.07 14.55
CA LYS A 13 0.41 16.92 13.64
C LYS A 13 1.27 16.16 12.64
N LEU A 14 1.44 14.84 12.78
CA LEU A 14 2.26 14.00 11.90
C LEU A 14 1.64 13.78 10.52
N ILE A 15 0.31 13.99 10.39
CA ILE A 15 -0.42 13.81 9.12
C ILE A 15 -1.35 15.00 8.88
N LEU A 16 -1.77 15.15 7.62
CA LEU A 16 -2.72 16.19 7.22
C LEU A 16 -4.16 15.73 7.49
N TRP A 17 -4.91 16.59 8.16
CA TRP A 17 -6.32 16.40 8.42
C TRP A 17 -7.12 17.51 7.74
N LYS A 18 -8.17 17.18 7.03
CA LYS A 18 -9.18 18.15 6.60
C LYS A 18 -9.99 18.67 7.80
N LYS A 19 -10.30 17.76 8.72
CA LYS A 19 -10.86 18.06 10.05
C LYS A 19 -10.07 17.27 11.08
N LYS A 20 -9.36 17.94 11.99
CA LYS A 20 -8.67 17.27 13.10
C LYS A 20 -9.69 16.59 14.01
N PRO A 21 -9.43 15.37 14.48
CA PRO A 21 -10.33 14.69 15.40
C PRO A 21 -10.34 15.35 16.78
N THR A 22 -11.52 15.50 17.36
CA THR A 22 -11.73 15.85 18.77
C THR A 22 -11.89 14.59 19.63
N ILE A 23 -12.49 13.54 19.05
CA ILE A 23 -12.68 12.24 19.72
C ILE A 23 -11.49 11.33 19.36
N ILE A 24 -10.47 11.34 20.23
CA ILE A 24 -9.23 10.56 20.00
C ILE A 24 -9.50 9.06 20.13
N LEU A 25 -10.22 8.62 21.17
CA LEU A 25 -10.59 7.23 21.42
C LEU A 25 -11.98 7.16 22.02
N LYS A 26 -12.85 6.39 21.38
CA LYS A 26 -14.17 5.99 21.90
C LYS A 26 -14.23 4.47 22.00
N ILE A 27 -14.50 3.96 23.18
CA ILE A 27 -14.70 2.53 23.45
C ILE A 27 -16.21 2.28 23.47
N LYS A 28 -16.66 1.29 22.67
CA LYS A 28 -18.05 0.85 22.68
C LYS A 28 -18.26 -0.27 23.71
N LYS A 29 -19.52 -0.54 24.07
CA LYS A 29 -19.91 -1.57 25.07
C LYS A 29 -19.34 -2.97 24.79
N ASN A 30 -19.02 -3.29 23.52
CA ASN A 30 -18.42 -4.57 23.10
C ASN A 30 -16.89 -4.52 23.03
N ASN A 31 -16.23 -3.64 23.78
CA ASN A 31 -14.79 -3.40 23.80
C ASN A 31 -14.17 -3.03 22.43
N LYS A 32 -14.98 -2.63 21.44
CA LYS A 32 -14.46 -2.10 20.17
C LYS A 32 -13.90 -0.70 20.37
N HIS A 33 -12.65 -0.52 20.02
CA HIS A 33 -11.92 0.74 20.08
C HIS A 33 -12.05 1.48 18.75
N HIS A 34 -12.59 2.71 18.79
CA HIS A 34 -12.68 3.60 17.64
C HIS A 34 -11.74 4.78 17.83
N TRP A 35 -10.71 4.85 16.99
CA TRP A 35 -9.69 5.89 17.02
C TRP A 35 -10.06 7.05 16.09
N PHE A 36 -9.85 8.28 16.55
CA PHE A 36 -9.96 9.51 15.76
C PHE A 36 -11.32 9.70 15.07
N LEU A 37 -12.41 9.30 15.73
CA LEU A 37 -13.72 9.00 15.15
C LEU A 37 -14.32 10.10 14.26
N ASP A 38 -14.18 11.38 14.66
CA ASP A 38 -14.75 12.54 13.98
C ASP A 38 -13.75 13.28 13.06
N GLY A 39 -12.52 12.77 12.97
CA GLY A 39 -11.51 13.29 12.05
C GLY A 39 -11.88 13.01 10.60
N LYS A 40 -11.45 13.89 9.69
CA LYS A 40 -11.59 13.69 8.23
C LYS A 40 -10.25 13.91 7.55
N LEU A 41 -9.90 13.00 6.64
CA LEU A 41 -8.68 13.08 5.85
C LEU A 41 -8.88 12.40 4.49
N ASN A 42 -7.92 12.61 3.59
CA ASN A 42 -7.69 11.74 2.45
C ASN A 42 -6.21 11.30 2.49
N ILE A 43 -5.96 9.98 2.48
CA ILE A 43 -4.59 9.44 2.53
C ILE A 43 -3.82 9.81 1.25
N TYR A 44 -4.49 9.87 0.09
CA TYR A 44 -3.87 10.26 -1.16
C TYR A 44 -3.31 11.69 -1.11
N GLU A 45 -4.02 12.63 -0.47
CA GLU A 45 -3.50 13.98 -0.21
C GLU A 45 -2.20 13.94 0.60
N ASN A 46 -2.19 13.13 1.67
CA ASN A 46 -1.03 12.94 2.52
C ASN A 46 0.17 12.34 1.78
N CYS A 47 -0.08 11.37 0.88
CA CYS A 47 0.98 10.65 0.18
C CYS A 47 1.47 11.38 -1.07
N ILE A 48 0.58 12.01 -1.83
CA ILE A 48 0.87 12.50 -3.18
C ILE A 48 0.60 14.00 -3.32
N LEU A 49 -0.65 14.47 -3.17
CA LEU A 49 -1.03 15.83 -3.59
C LEU A 49 -0.25 16.92 -2.86
N ASN A 50 0.03 16.75 -1.57
CA ASN A 50 0.83 17.72 -0.82
C ASN A 50 2.30 17.80 -1.26
N LYS A 51 2.78 16.87 -2.11
CA LYS A 51 4.12 16.93 -2.69
C LYS A 51 4.13 17.65 -4.03
N LEU A 52 3.03 17.59 -4.78
CA LEU A 52 2.92 18.22 -6.10
C LEU A 52 2.99 19.74 -6.06
N ASN A 53 2.49 20.36 -4.99
CA ASN A 53 2.50 21.81 -4.79
C ASN A 53 3.85 22.34 -4.27
N THR A 54 4.89 21.52 -4.27
CA THR A 54 6.22 21.87 -3.77
C THR A 54 7.30 21.46 -4.79
N LYS A 55 8.56 21.85 -4.54
CA LYS A 55 9.72 21.36 -5.30
C LYS A 55 9.85 19.83 -5.30
N ASN A 56 9.13 19.14 -4.40
CA ASN A 56 9.16 17.68 -4.30
C ASN A 56 8.41 16.97 -5.44
N LYS A 57 7.65 17.66 -6.30
CA LYS A 57 6.93 17.02 -7.41
C LYS A 57 7.87 16.23 -8.35
N LYS A 58 9.10 16.74 -8.57
CA LYS A 58 10.14 16.10 -9.40
C LYS A 58 11.02 15.10 -8.62
N LYS A 59 10.83 14.98 -7.29
CA LYS A 59 11.55 14.02 -6.48
C LYS A 59 11.11 12.61 -6.81
N ILE A 60 12.06 11.67 -6.79
CA ILE A 60 11.77 10.24 -6.95
C ILE A 60 10.93 9.77 -5.76
N ALA A 61 9.72 9.32 -6.04
CA ALA A 61 8.80 8.71 -5.08
C ALA A 61 9.05 7.22 -4.96
N ILE A 62 9.20 6.55 -6.12
CA ILE A 62 9.38 5.10 -6.20
C ILE A 62 10.58 4.79 -7.09
N LYS A 63 11.48 3.95 -6.59
CA LYS A 63 12.45 3.14 -7.34
C LYS A 63 11.89 1.74 -7.45
N TYR A 64 11.88 1.18 -8.64
CA TYR A 64 11.19 -0.08 -8.91
C TYR A 64 12.07 -1.04 -9.69
N PHE A 65 12.12 -2.30 -9.24
CA PHE A 65 12.65 -3.40 -10.00
C PHE A 65 11.52 -4.36 -10.37
N SER A 66 11.35 -4.59 -11.68
CA SER A 66 10.37 -5.53 -12.19
C SER A 66 10.76 -6.99 -11.89
N GLU A 67 9.85 -7.93 -12.16
CA GLU A 67 10.13 -9.37 -12.05
C GLU A 67 11.40 -9.79 -12.83
N LYS A 68 11.66 -9.14 -13.97
CA LYS A 68 12.84 -9.36 -14.82
C LYS A 68 14.06 -8.54 -14.41
N ASN A 69 14.02 -7.89 -13.25
CA ASN A 69 15.03 -6.98 -12.72
C ASN A 69 15.28 -5.72 -13.56
N ASN A 70 14.34 -5.32 -14.43
CA ASN A 70 14.42 -4.03 -15.09
C ASN A 70 14.18 -2.91 -14.07
N TYR A 71 15.07 -1.91 -14.05
CA TYR A 71 15.01 -0.79 -13.12
C TYR A 71 14.29 0.41 -13.72
N GLU A 72 13.40 1.00 -12.96
CA GLU A 72 12.65 2.21 -13.32
C GLU A 72 12.53 3.15 -12.11
N GLU A 73 12.42 4.45 -12.39
CA GLU A 73 12.18 5.48 -11.38
C GLU A 73 10.92 6.27 -11.71
N TYR A 74 10.13 6.56 -10.67
CA TYR A 74 8.92 7.36 -10.80
C TYR A 74 8.98 8.54 -9.83
N THR A 75 8.88 9.76 -10.37
CA THR A 75 8.70 10.95 -9.55
C THR A 75 7.29 11.00 -8.95
N TYR A 76 7.06 11.85 -7.93
CA TYR A 76 5.72 12.07 -7.40
C TYR A 76 4.73 12.52 -8.49
N GLU A 77 5.17 13.34 -9.44
CA GLU A 77 4.36 13.79 -10.57
C GLU A 77 4.01 12.65 -11.54
N GLN A 78 4.98 11.83 -11.91
CA GLN A 78 4.75 10.66 -12.78
C GLN A 78 3.83 9.63 -12.11
N LEU A 79 4.04 9.36 -10.82
CA LEU A 79 3.17 8.49 -10.05
C LEU A 79 1.73 9.05 -9.97
N HIS A 80 1.60 10.38 -9.77
CA HIS A 80 0.29 11.04 -9.81
C HIS A 80 -0.42 10.81 -11.13
N ASN A 81 0.27 11.06 -12.26
CA ASN A 81 -0.31 10.89 -13.59
C ASN A 81 -0.77 9.44 -13.84
N LEU A 82 0.02 8.47 -13.39
CA LEU A 82 -0.36 7.06 -13.46
C LEU A 82 -1.62 6.78 -12.62
N VAL A 83 -1.70 7.32 -11.40
CA VAL A 83 -2.90 7.20 -10.54
C VAL A 83 -4.13 7.81 -11.19
N LEU A 84 -4.01 8.96 -11.87
CA LEU A 84 -5.13 9.59 -12.59
C LEU A 84 -5.67 8.70 -13.70
N LYS A 85 -4.81 7.95 -14.38
CA LYS A 85 -5.22 6.98 -15.41
C LYS A 85 -6.12 5.88 -14.81
N TYR A 86 -5.73 5.32 -13.66
CA TYR A 86 -6.55 4.33 -12.92
C TYR A 86 -7.82 4.95 -12.32
N GLU A 87 -7.77 6.17 -11.80
CA GLU A 87 -8.95 6.88 -11.32
C GLU A 87 -9.98 7.05 -12.43
N PHE A 88 -9.55 7.52 -13.62
CA PHE A 88 -10.43 7.68 -14.78
C PHE A 88 -11.09 6.34 -15.14
N PHE A 89 -10.30 5.28 -15.25
CA PHE A 89 -10.79 3.95 -15.59
C PHE A 89 -11.83 3.43 -14.58
N LEU A 90 -11.56 3.58 -13.27
CA LEU A 90 -12.50 3.19 -12.25
C LEU A 90 -13.79 3.99 -12.29
N ARG A 91 -13.72 5.30 -12.56
CA ARG A 91 -14.90 6.15 -12.69
C ARG A 91 -15.77 5.79 -13.89
N PHE A 92 -15.13 5.40 -14.99
CA PHE A 92 -15.83 5.00 -16.21
C PHE A 92 -16.58 3.66 -16.03
N ASN A 93 -15.97 2.70 -15.34
CA ASN A 93 -16.50 1.34 -15.21
C ASN A 93 -17.45 1.14 -14.02
N ILE A 94 -17.60 2.13 -13.13
CA ILE A 94 -18.38 1.97 -11.90
C ILE A 94 -19.55 2.93 -11.88
N ASN A 95 -20.76 2.40 -12.04
CA ASN A 95 -22.01 3.18 -12.12
C ASN A 95 -22.59 3.59 -10.75
N LYS A 96 -21.92 3.26 -9.64
CA LYS A 96 -22.37 3.61 -8.29
C LYS A 96 -21.41 4.57 -7.59
N LYS A 97 -21.80 5.07 -6.42
CA LYS A 97 -20.94 5.92 -5.59
C LYS A 97 -19.66 5.18 -5.21
N LEU A 98 -18.54 5.57 -5.80
CA LEU A 98 -17.24 4.92 -5.66
C LEU A 98 -16.81 4.72 -4.20
N SER A 99 -17.08 5.71 -3.33
CA SER A 99 -16.73 5.61 -1.91
C SER A 99 -17.49 4.52 -1.12
N ASN A 100 -18.50 3.91 -1.72
CA ASN A 100 -19.24 2.78 -1.14
C ASN A 100 -18.90 1.45 -1.84
N SER A 101 -17.93 1.47 -2.77
CA SER A 101 -17.51 0.29 -3.51
C SER A 101 -16.37 -0.44 -2.80
N LYS A 102 -16.28 -1.74 -3.08
CA LYS A 102 -15.22 -2.63 -2.63
C LYS A 102 -14.50 -3.22 -3.83
N LEU A 103 -13.19 -3.14 -3.85
CA LEU A 103 -12.34 -3.67 -4.92
C LEU A 103 -11.43 -4.76 -4.34
N MET A 104 -11.49 -5.96 -4.90
CA MET A 104 -10.47 -6.99 -4.64
C MET A 104 -9.49 -7.00 -5.81
N LEU A 105 -8.20 -7.04 -5.53
CA LEU A 105 -7.16 -7.13 -6.55
C LEU A 105 -6.27 -8.36 -6.31
N GLN A 106 -5.96 -9.06 -7.40
CA GLN A 106 -5.01 -10.17 -7.42
C GLN A 106 -3.89 -9.85 -8.42
N SER A 107 -2.71 -9.52 -7.91
CA SER A 107 -1.58 -9.09 -8.72
C SER A 107 -0.28 -9.16 -7.92
N SER A 108 0.85 -9.16 -8.64
CA SER A 108 2.18 -8.90 -8.04
C SER A 108 2.28 -7.46 -7.51
N THR A 109 3.33 -7.23 -6.72
CA THR A 109 3.68 -5.90 -6.22
C THR A 109 4.39 -5.07 -7.29
N ASN A 110 3.65 -4.64 -8.30
CA ASN A 110 4.19 -3.83 -9.41
C ASN A 110 3.64 -2.40 -9.39
N ILE A 111 4.21 -1.54 -10.25
CA ILE A 111 3.85 -0.12 -10.28
C ILE A 111 2.38 0.12 -10.65
N LYS A 112 1.78 -0.72 -11.50
CA LYS A 112 0.38 -0.63 -11.90
C LYS A 112 -0.54 -0.92 -10.71
N THR A 113 -0.19 -1.95 -9.93
CA THR A 113 -0.88 -2.32 -8.70
C THR A 113 -0.82 -1.20 -7.65
N ILE A 114 0.35 -0.57 -7.48
CA ILE A 114 0.52 0.59 -6.60
C ILE A 114 -0.37 1.75 -7.04
N ALA A 115 -0.41 2.06 -8.34
CA ALA A 115 -1.24 3.13 -8.87
C ALA A 115 -2.73 2.86 -8.69
N LEU A 116 -3.19 1.61 -8.89
CA LEU A 116 -4.57 1.19 -8.63
C LEU A 116 -4.94 1.34 -7.15
N ILE A 117 -4.08 0.92 -6.22
CA ILE A 117 -4.28 1.08 -4.78
C ILE A 117 -4.42 2.57 -4.43
N LEU A 118 -3.53 3.42 -4.94
CA LEU A 118 -3.57 4.86 -4.69
C LEU A 118 -4.82 5.52 -5.29
N ALA A 119 -5.32 5.04 -6.44
CA ALA A 119 -6.59 5.47 -7.03
C ALA A 119 -7.78 5.07 -6.15
N CYS A 120 -7.80 3.84 -5.63
CA CYS A 120 -8.82 3.40 -4.66
C CYS A 120 -8.86 4.32 -3.43
N VAL A 121 -7.70 4.62 -2.87
CA VAL A 121 -7.56 5.49 -1.70
C VAL A 121 -8.03 6.92 -1.98
N LYS A 122 -7.68 7.48 -3.15
CA LYS A 122 -8.14 8.80 -3.61
C LYS A 122 -9.66 8.86 -3.67
N LEU A 123 -10.29 7.80 -4.19
CA LEU A 123 -11.72 7.67 -4.40
C LEU A 123 -12.50 7.23 -3.15
N GLY A 124 -11.81 6.75 -2.13
CA GLY A 124 -12.41 6.18 -0.91
C GLY A 124 -13.01 4.79 -1.13
N ILE A 125 -12.55 4.05 -2.11
CA ILE A 125 -12.89 2.64 -2.35
C ILE A 125 -12.17 1.79 -1.29
N GLU A 126 -12.90 0.94 -0.58
CA GLU A 126 -12.27 -0.09 0.26
C GLU A 126 -11.66 -1.16 -0.64
N TYR A 127 -10.39 -1.48 -0.46
CA TYR A 127 -9.76 -2.50 -1.29
C TYR A 127 -9.26 -3.69 -0.45
N CYS A 128 -9.06 -4.82 -1.13
CA CYS A 128 -8.45 -6.02 -0.59
C CYS A 128 -7.42 -6.54 -1.60
N ALA A 129 -6.15 -6.51 -1.22
CA ALA A 129 -5.08 -7.09 -2.02
C ALA A 129 -4.88 -8.57 -1.63
N VAL A 130 -4.76 -9.43 -2.64
CA VAL A 130 -4.41 -10.85 -2.45
C VAL A 130 -3.21 -11.19 -3.32
N PHE A 131 -2.41 -12.16 -2.86
CA PHE A 131 -1.20 -12.60 -3.57
C PHE A 131 -1.51 -13.03 -5.00
N GLU A 132 -0.58 -12.72 -5.90
CA GLU A 132 -0.73 -13.10 -7.32
C GLU A 132 -0.87 -14.60 -7.51
N ASP A 133 -0.09 -15.40 -6.79
CA ASP A 133 -0.02 -16.85 -6.86
C ASP A 133 -1.08 -17.57 -6.02
N LEU A 134 -1.95 -16.81 -5.33
CA LEU A 134 -3.02 -17.43 -4.55
C LEU A 134 -3.93 -18.28 -5.43
N ALA A 135 -4.07 -19.56 -5.06
CA ALA A 135 -4.91 -20.52 -5.77
C ALA A 135 -6.37 -20.06 -5.85
N GLU A 136 -7.07 -20.43 -6.93
CA GLU A 136 -8.45 -20.03 -7.22
C GLU A 136 -9.41 -20.29 -6.03
N GLU A 137 -9.30 -21.44 -5.37
CA GLU A 137 -10.12 -21.74 -4.19
C GLU A 137 -9.90 -20.73 -3.06
N GLY A 138 -8.65 -20.37 -2.81
CA GLY A 138 -8.28 -19.36 -1.82
C GLY A 138 -8.83 -17.98 -2.16
N VAL A 139 -8.86 -17.61 -3.42
CA VAL A 139 -9.46 -16.37 -3.93
C VAL A 139 -10.98 -16.39 -3.72
N LEU A 140 -11.64 -17.49 -4.07
CA LEU A 140 -13.10 -17.64 -3.92
C LEU A 140 -13.55 -17.56 -2.46
N LYS A 141 -12.80 -18.17 -1.52
CA LYS A 141 -13.07 -18.02 -0.08
C LYS A 141 -13.06 -16.55 0.33
N ARG A 142 -12.11 -15.74 -0.18
CA ARG A 142 -12.00 -14.32 0.12
C ARG A 142 -13.07 -13.47 -0.58
N ILE A 143 -13.45 -13.80 -1.81
CA ILE A 143 -14.58 -13.16 -2.52
C ILE A 143 -15.87 -13.33 -1.70
N LYS A 144 -16.16 -14.54 -1.22
CA LYS A 144 -17.36 -14.81 -0.38
C LYS A 144 -17.38 -13.97 0.90
N LEU A 145 -16.24 -13.75 1.52
CA LEU A 145 -16.12 -13.01 2.78
C LEU A 145 -16.08 -11.50 2.57
N PHE A 146 -15.28 -11.01 1.62
CA PHE A 146 -15.11 -9.59 1.34
C PHE A 146 -16.25 -8.98 0.55
N ARG A 147 -16.88 -9.79 -0.36
CA ARG A 147 -17.96 -9.39 -1.26
C ARG A 147 -17.58 -8.16 -2.07
N PRO A 148 -16.59 -8.26 -2.95
CA PRO A 148 -16.17 -7.14 -3.77
C PRO A 148 -17.26 -6.79 -4.80
N ASP A 149 -17.30 -5.52 -5.18
CA ASP A 149 -18.06 -5.06 -6.36
C ASP A 149 -17.24 -5.18 -7.64
N ILE A 150 -15.91 -5.13 -7.48
CA ILE A 150 -14.92 -5.14 -8.56
C ILE A 150 -13.85 -6.16 -8.21
N PHE A 151 -13.52 -7.02 -9.16
CA PHE A 151 -12.33 -7.86 -9.10
C PHE A 151 -11.34 -7.39 -10.16
N PHE A 152 -10.12 -7.07 -9.76
CA PHE A 152 -9.07 -6.52 -10.64
C PHE A 152 -7.88 -7.47 -10.71
N CYS A 153 -7.45 -7.85 -11.93
CA CYS A 153 -6.33 -8.77 -12.14
C CYS A 153 -5.73 -8.58 -13.54
N ASN A 154 -4.77 -9.42 -13.93
CA ASN A 154 -4.31 -9.52 -15.31
C ASN A 154 -5.27 -10.36 -16.18
N ASN A 155 -5.13 -10.27 -17.51
CA ASN A 155 -5.99 -10.99 -18.47
C ASN A 155 -5.96 -12.52 -18.29
N ILE A 156 -4.83 -13.08 -17.87
CA ILE A 156 -4.71 -14.54 -17.67
C ILE A 156 -5.65 -14.99 -16.55
N LYS A 157 -5.60 -14.30 -15.41
CA LYS A 157 -6.46 -14.60 -14.25
C LYS A 157 -7.91 -14.22 -14.49
N LEU A 158 -8.15 -13.18 -15.31
CA LEU A 158 -9.49 -12.73 -15.66
C LEU A 158 -10.34 -13.86 -16.26
N LYS A 159 -9.75 -14.69 -17.14
CA LYS A 159 -10.45 -15.81 -17.76
C LYS A 159 -11.00 -16.80 -16.75
N SER A 160 -10.25 -17.12 -15.69
CA SER A 160 -10.69 -18.06 -14.64
C SER A 160 -11.70 -17.44 -13.68
N ILE A 161 -11.59 -16.15 -13.37
CA ILE A 161 -12.47 -15.46 -12.40
C ILE A 161 -13.82 -15.06 -13.02
N LYS A 162 -13.84 -14.74 -14.31
CA LYS A 162 -15.04 -14.27 -15.02
C LYS A 162 -16.26 -15.19 -14.86
N LYS A 163 -16.05 -16.52 -14.78
CA LYS A 163 -17.13 -17.50 -14.57
C LYS A 163 -17.89 -17.31 -13.24
N TYR A 164 -17.28 -16.63 -12.25
CA TYR A 164 -17.87 -16.40 -10.92
C TYR A 164 -18.59 -15.06 -10.78
N GLN A 165 -18.50 -14.16 -11.75
CA GLN A 165 -19.07 -12.82 -11.71
C GLN A 165 -20.57 -12.80 -11.41
N LYS A 166 -21.36 -13.59 -12.15
CA LYS A 166 -22.83 -13.66 -11.97
C LYS A 166 -23.17 -14.15 -10.57
N LYS A 167 -22.52 -15.25 -10.11
CA LYS A 167 -22.79 -15.86 -8.80
C LYS A 167 -22.47 -14.94 -7.63
N HIS A 168 -21.39 -14.15 -7.71
CA HIS A 168 -20.91 -13.31 -6.62
C HIS A 168 -21.16 -11.81 -6.84
N LYS A 169 -21.85 -11.44 -7.92
CA LYS A 169 -22.32 -10.08 -8.24
C LYS A 169 -21.20 -9.03 -8.26
N PHE A 170 -20.07 -9.31 -8.92
CA PHE A 170 -18.99 -8.35 -9.15
C PHE A 170 -18.71 -8.19 -10.64
N ILE A 171 -18.08 -7.09 -11.03
CA ILE A 171 -17.47 -6.93 -12.35
C ILE A 171 -15.98 -7.29 -12.26
N SER A 172 -15.44 -7.91 -13.31
CA SER A 172 -13.99 -8.15 -13.40
C SER A 172 -13.36 -7.27 -14.46
N LEU A 173 -12.23 -6.65 -14.12
CA LEU A 173 -11.47 -5.68 -14.91
C LEU A 173 -10.01 -6.11 -14.97
N ALA A 174 -9.33 -5.79 -16.09
CA ALA A 174 -7.93 -6.14 -16.27
C ALA A 174 -7.00 -4.92 -16.32
N PHE A 175 -5.74 -5.12 -15.91
CA PHE A 175 -4.70 -4.10 -16.02
C PHE A 175 -4.44 -3.70 -17.47
N GLU A 176 -4.53 -4.66 -18.40
CA GLU A 176 -4.31 -4.46 -19.82
C GLU A 176 -5.37 -3.56 -20.46
N GLU A 177 -6.59 -3.52 -19.91
CA GLU A 177 -7.64 -2.60 -20.37
C GLU A 177 -7.25 -1.14 -20.03
N VAL A 178 -6.60 -0.90 -18.89
CA VAL A 178 -6.08 0.42 -18.54
C VAL A 178 -4.94 0.82 -19.47
N ASP A 179 -4.07 -0.13 -19.86
CA ASP A 179 -2.95 0.15 -20.75
C ASP A 179 -3.41 0.66 -22.12
N GLN A 180 -4.56 0.18 -22.62
CA GLN A 180 -5.14 0.56 -23.91
C GLN A 180 -5.74 1.97 -23.94
N LEU A 181 -5.91 2.62 -22.80
CA LEU A 181 -6.41 3.99 -22.75
C LEU A 181 -5.41 4.98 -23.39
N LYS A 182 -5.77 5.56 -24.55
CA LYS A 182 -4.89 6.42 -25.33
C LYS A 182 -4.69 7.81 -24.71
N ASN A 183 -5.72 8.40 -24.12
CA ASN A 183 -5.65 9.71 -23.46
C ASN A 183 -6.57 9.74 -22.23
N THR A 184 -6.02 10.07 -21.10
CA THR A 184 -6.80 10.35 -19.89
C THR A 184 -6.82 11.85 -19.66
N MET A 185 -7.84 12.53 -20.16
CA MET A 185 -8.11 13.90 -19.70
C MET A 185 -8.66 13.78 -18.27
N SER A 186 -7.81 13.98 -17.28
CA SER A 186 -8.28 14.12 -15.93
C SER A 186 -8.94 15.49 -15.78
N SER A 187 -10.26 15.52 -15.70
CA SER A 187 -10.86 16.63 -14.99
C SER A 187 -10.41 16.51 -13.53
N GLU A 188 -9.62 17.46 -13.03
CA GLU A 188 -9.33 17.55 -11.61
C GLU A 188 -10.64 17.73 -10.83
N LYS A 189 -11.26 16.60 -10.50
CA LYS A 189 -12.43 16.65 -9.63
C LYS A 189 -11.97 16.94 -8.22
N LYS A 190 -12.71 17.81 -7.54
CA LYS A 190 -12.48 18.17 -6.14
C LYS A 190 -12.24 16.91 -5.29
N LEU A 191 -11.14 16.90 -4.52
CA LEU A 191 -10.78 15.79 -3.66
C LEU A 191 -11.84 15.57 -2.56
N ASN A 192 -12.30 14.35 -2.40
CA ASN A 192 -13.22 13.97 -1.33
C ASN A 192 -12.44 13.61 -0.06
N TYR A 193 -13.01 13.98 1.10
CA TYR A 193 -12.46 13.64 2.40
C TYR A 193 -13.39 12.68 3.13
N PHE A 194 -12.81 11.69 3.80
CA PHE A 194 -13.53 10.62 4.45
C PHE A 194 -13.29 10.66 5.97
N TYR A 195 -14.23 10.14 6.74
CA TYR A 195 -14.02 9.96 8.18
C TYR A 195 -12.85 9.01 8.43
N SER A 196 -12.06 9.28 9.46
CA SER A 196 -10.84 8.53 9.77
C SER A 196 -11.10 7.06 10.12
N ASN A 197 -12.30 6.74 10.58
CA ASN A 197 -12.75 5.37 10.89
C ASN A 197 -13.34 4.64 9.67
N LYS A 198 -13.39 5.28 8.48
CA LYS A 198 -13.77 4.60 7.25
C LYS A 198 -12.78 3.49 6.93
N SER A 199 -13.31 2.32 6.53
CA SER A 199 -12.50 1.20 6.03
C SER A 199 -11.64 1.64 4.85
N LEU A 200 -10.35 1.39 4.95
CA LEU A 200 -9.35 1.69 3.92
C LEU A 200 -9.07 0.44 3.09
N PHE A 201 -8.70 -0.62 3.77
CA PHE A 201 -8.46 -1.92 3.16
C PHE A 201 -8.73 -3.06 4.15
N THR A 202 -8.95 -4.24 3.58
CA THR A 202 -9.07 -5.51 4.31
C THR A 202 -7.96 -6.45 3.87
N LEU A 203 -7.21 -7.01 4.82
CA LEU A 203 -6.23 -8.07 4.57
C LEU A 203 -6.69 -9.36 5.24
N PHE A 204 -6.42 -10.49 4.58
CA PHE A 204 -6.78 -11.80 5.10
C PHE A 204 -5.58 -12.51 5.71
N THR A 205 -5.73 -13.00 6.92
CA THR A 205 -4.79 -13.90 7.57
C THR A 205 -5.26 -15.34 7.46
N SER A 206 -4.32 -16.30 7.54
CA SER A 206 -4.63 -17.71 7.69
C SER A 206 -5.31 -17.91 9.04
N GLY A 207 -6.63 -18.18 9.04
CA GLY A 207 -7.34 -18.50 10.28
C GLY A 207 -6.93 -19.87 10.83
N SER A 208 -6.80 -19.99 12.14
CA SER A 208 -6.56 -21.26 12.83
C SER A 208 -7.58 -22.37 12.54
N THR A 209 -8.76 -21.96 12.03
CA THR A 209 -9.88 -22.86 11.67
C THR A 209 -9.93 -23.20 10.17
N GLY A 210 -8.87 -22.91 9.39
CA GLY A 210 -8.82 -23.14 7.95
C GLY A 210 -9.59 -22.12 7.10
N MET A 211 -10.44 -21.28 7.71
CA MET A 211 -11.12 -20.18 7.03
C MET A 211 -10.32 -18.86 7.20
N PRO A 212 -10.07 -18.12 6.11
CA PRO A 212 -9.36 -16.85 6.21
C PRO A 212 -10.15 -15.83 7.05
N LYS A 213 -9.43 -15.07 7.88
CA LYS A 213 -10.00 -13.97 8.68
C LYS A 213 -9.64 -12.63 8.08
N GLY A 214 -10.64 -11.82 7.71
CA GLY A 214 -10.44 -10.47 7.19
C GLY A 214 -10.25 -9.46 8.31
N ILE A 215 -9.10 -8.78 8.30
CA ILE A 215 -8.78 -7.69 9.23
C ILE A 215 -8.97 -6.37 8.48
N VAL A 216 -9.91 -5.56 8.96
CA VAL A 216 -10.23 -4.25 8.38
C VAL A 216 -9.35 -3.18 9.02
N HIS A 217 -8.66 -2.41 8.19
CA HIS A 217 -7.86 -1.26 8.61
C HIS A 217 -8.58 0.05 8.26
N SER A 218 -8.65 0.97 9.22
CA SER A 218 -9.24 2.31 9.03
C SER A 218 -8.17 3.34 8.67
N SER A 219 -8.59 4.40 7.96
CA SER A 219 -7.67 5.36 7.35
C SER A 219 -6.79 6.14 8.35
N GLY A 220 -7.41 6.80 9.34
CA GLY A 220 -6.67 7.73 10.20
C GLY A 220 -5.74 7.05 11.18
N GLY A 221 -6.23 5.99 11.86
CA GLY A 221 -5.42 5.24 12.82
C GLY A 221 -4.25 4.53 12.17
N PHE A 222 -4.50 3.90 11.02
CA PHE A 222 -3.47 3.23 10.23
C PHE A 222 -2.36 4.21 9.81
N LEU A 223 -2.71 5.32 9.16
CA LEU A 223 -1.70 6.25 8.64
C LEU A 223 -0.90 6.91 9.78
N LEU A 224 -1.58 7.37 10.83
CA LEU A 224 -0.92 8.04 11.95
C LEU A 224 0.07 7.11 12.67
N TYR A 225 -0.32 5.86 12.92
CA TYR A 225 0.55 4.84 13.52
C TYR A 225 1.75 4.54 12.62
N THR A 226 1.52 4.37 11.33
CA THR A 226 2.58 4.11 10.33
C THR A 226 3.62 5.24 10.33
N ILE A 227 3.19 6.50 10.28
CA ILE A 227 4.13 7.63 10.27
C ILE A 227 4.86 7.77 11.61
N PHE A 228 4.15 7.53 12.72
CA PHE A 228 4.78 7.55 14.04
C PHE A 228 5.90 6.51 14.14
N THR A 229 5.65 5.27 13.74
CA THR A 229 6.67 4.19 13.81
C THR A 229 7.84 4.43 12.87
N LEU A 230 7.60 4.85 11.62
CA LEU A 230 8.68 5.14 10.67
C LEU A 230 9.61 6.27 11.15
N LYS A 231 9.05 7.30 11.78
CA LYS A 231 9.88 8.40 12.30
C LYS A 231 10.64 8.03 13.58
N ASN A 232 10.02 7.27 14.48
CA ASN A 232 10.60 7.03 15.80
C ASN A 232 11.40 5.73 15.88
N GLN A 233 11.01 4.67 15.13
CA GLN A 233 11.70 3.38 15.15
C GLN A 233 12.77 3.30 14.05
N PHE A 234 12.48 3.85 12.86
CA PHE A 234 13.38 3.79 11.71
C PHE A 234 14.18 5.08 11.49
N GLY A 235 13.94 6.14 12.27
CA GLY A 235 14.61 7.43 12.07
C GLY A 235 14.34 8.07 10.71
N MET A 236 13.26 7.64 10.02
CA MET A 236 12.99 8.02 8.65
C MET A 236 12.71 9.52 8.49
N ASN A 237 13.32 10.10 7.49
CA ASN A 237 13.14 11.50 7.10
C ASN A 237 13.04 11.64 5.57
N THR A 238 12.88 12.86 5.07
CA THR A 238 12.68 13.11 3.64
C THR A 238 13.89 12.76 2.76
N LYS A 239 15.09 12.55 3.30
CA LYS A 239 16.29 12.14 2.56
C LYS A 239 16.45 10.62 2.49
N SER A 240 15.69 9.87 3.28
CA SER A 240 15.79 8.42 3.34
C SER A 240 15.31 7.75 2.04
N THR A 241 15.88 6.59 1.74
CA THR A 241 15.36 5.63 0.75
C THR A 241 15.16 4.31 1.49
N ILE A 242 13.91 3.86 1.59
CA ILE A 242 13.61 2.59 2.26
C ILE A 242 13.37 1.49 1.24
N LEU A 243 14.00 0.33 1.47
CA LEU A 243 13.61 -0.93 0.85
C LEU A 243 12.84 -1.77 1.87
N THR A 244 11.60 -2.09 1.56
CA THR A 244 10.81 -3.07 2.33
C THR A 244 10.57 -4.29 1.46
N ALA A 245 11.23 -5.41 1.76
CA ALA A 245 11.04 -6.65 1.02
C ALA A 245 9.74 -7.35 1.47
N SER A 246 8.63 -6.84 0.98
CA SER A 246 7.28 -7.32 1.30
C SER A 246 6.40 -7.30 0.06
N ASP A 247 5.29 -8.03 0.14
CA ASP A 247 4.22 -8.03 -0.87
C ASP A 247 3.02 -7.23 -0.37
N ILE A 248 2.24 -6.67 -1.30
CA ILE A 248 1.00 -5.94 -0.98
C ILE A 248 -0.09 -6.81 -0.34
N GLY A 249 0.01 -8.13 -0.39
CA GLY A 249 -0.84 -9.05 0.36
C GLY A 249 -0.58 -9.01 1.87
N TRP A 250 0.53 -8.40 2.32
CA TRP A 250 0.90 -8.25 3.71
C TRP A 250 0.77 -6.80 4.20
N LEU A 251 0.56 -6.64 5.51
CA LEU A 251 0.46 -5.32 6.13
C LEU A 251 1.72 -4.47 5.91
N ASN A 252 2.91 -5.08 5.95
CA ASN A 252 4.18 -4.37 5.74
C ASN A 252 4.33 -3.79 4.33
N GLY A 253 3.70 -4.42 3.33
CA GLY A 253 3.58 -3.86 1.98
C GLY A 253 2.77 -2.57 1.93
N HIS A 254 1.78 -2.42 2.81
CA HIS A 254 0.96 -1.21 2.89
C HIS A 254 1.61 -0.10 3.72
N ASN A 255 2.05 -0.42 4.95
CA ASN A 255 2.55 0.61 5.85
C ASN A 255 3.97 1.07 5.50
N TYR A 256 4.96 0.17 5.47
CA TYR A 256 6.38 0.54 5.39
C TYR A 256 6.93 0.55 3.96
N MET A 257 6.29 -0.14 3.02
CA MET A 257 6.66 -0.07 1.61
C MET A 257 5.93 1.06 0.87
N LEU A 258 4.64 1.29 1.14
CA LEU A 258 3.82 2.18 0.32
C LEU A 258 3.43 3.48 1.04
N PHE A 259 2.45 3.44 1.95
CA PHE A 259 1.81 4.66 2.46
C PHE A 259 2.73 5.49 3.35
N GLY A 260 3.52 4.85 4.19
CA GLY A 260 4.41 5.54 5.11
C GLY A 260 5.49 6.37 4.41
N PRO A 261 6.32 5.77 3.56
CA PRO A 261 7.35 6.49 2.80
C PRO A 261 6.78 7.63 1.97
N LEU A 262 5.71 7.38 1.20
CA LEU A 262 5.06 8.40 0.38
C LEU A 262 4.49 9.54 1.22
N CYS A 263 3.89 9.25 2.38
CA CYS A 263 3.37 10.28 3.28
C CYS A 263 4.49 11.15 3.88
N ILE A 264 5.62 10.57 4.28
CA ILE A 264 6.80 11.32 4.75
C ILE A 264 7.39 12.18 3.62
N GLY A 265 7.25 11.78 2.38
CA GLY A 265 7.84 12.44 1.21
C GLY A 265 9.25 11.95 0.93
N THR A 266 9.51 10.68 1.20
CA THR A 266 10.77 9.99 0.95
C THR A 266 10.66 9.08 -0.27
N THR A 267 11.74 8.43 -0.65
CA THR A 267 11.78 7.44 -1.73
C THR A 267 11.55 6.04 -1.15
N THR A 268 10.69 5.25 -1.78
CA THR A 268 10.58 3.81 -1.50
C THR A 268 11.14 3.00 -2.66
N LEU A 269 11.93 1.97 -2.38
CA LEU A 269 12.39 1.01 -3.37
C LEU A 269 11.52 -0.24 -3.28
N ILE A 270 10.89 -0.60 -4.37
CA ILE A 270 9.95 -1.71 -4.49
C ILE A 270 10.55 -2.78 -5.39
N LEU A 271 10.55 -4.00 -4.91
CA LEU A 271 10.94 -5.18 -5.66
C LEU A 271 9.69 -6.00 -5.98
N GLU A 272 9.41 -6.26 -7.24
CA GLU A 272 8.30 -7.13 -7.64
C GLU A 272 8.50 -8.57 -7.15
N LYS A 273 9.75 -9.03 -7.14
CA LYS A 273 10.16 -10.35 -6.62
C LYS A 273 11.24 -10.17 -5.53
N PRO A 274 10.87 -9.99 -4.26
CA PRO A 274 11.83 -9.79 -3.16
C PRO A 274 12.85 -10.93 -3.01
N LEU A 275 12.50 -12.16 -3.41
CA LEU A 275 13.42 -13.30 -3.37
C LEU A 275 14.62 -13.16 -4.32
N ASN A 276 14.59 -12.27 -5.31
CA ASN A 276 15.73 -11.99 -6.17
C ASN A 276 16.93 -11.42 -5.37
N LEU A 277 16.70 -10.89 -4.16
CA LEU A 277 17.76 -10.48 -3.22
C LEU A 277 18.67 -11.65 -2.79
N LEU A 278 18.27 -12.90 -3.02
CA LEU A 278 19.12 -14.06 -2.77
C LEU A 278 20.26 -14.21 -3.80
N ASN A 279 20.23 -13.44 -4.88
CA ASN A 279 21.34 -13.29 -5.81
C ASN A 279 22.24 -12.15 -5.34
N SER A 280 23.53 -12.43 -5.07
CA SER A 280 24.47 -11.44 -4.52
C SER A 280 24.70 -10.23 -5.43
N LYS A 281 24.77 -10.43 -6.75
CA LYS A 281 24.94 -9.34 -7.72
C LYS A 281 23.72 -8.43 -7.75
N PHE A 282 22.53 -9.01 -7.72
CA PHE A 282 21.29 -8.23 -7.66
C PHE A 282 21.14 -7.48 -6.33
N LEU A 283 21.50 -8.11 -5.20
CA LEU A 283 21.52 -7.43 -3.91
C LEU A 283 22.44 -6.21 -3.94
N GLU A 284 23.65 -6.34 -4.48
CA GLU A 284 24.62 -5.26 -4.62
C GLU A 284 24.08 -4.14 -5.52
N GLU A 285 23.48 -4.48 -6.66
CA GLU A 285 22.81 -3.52 -7.55
C GLU A 285 21.70 -2.74 -6.81
N VAL A 286 20.85 -3.43 -6.06
CA VAL A 286 19.77 -2.82 -5.28
C VAL A 286 20.31 -1.88 -4.21
N LEU A 287 21.33 -2.27 -3.47
CA LEU A 287 21.94 -1.44 -2.43
C LEU A 287 22.61 -0.19 -3.02
N ASN A 288 23.19 -0.29 -4.21
CA ASN A 288 23.76 0.84 -4.95
C ASN A 288 22.72 1.88 -5.42
N LYS A 289 21.41 1.61 -5.25
CA LYS A 289 20.35 2.61 -5.48
C LYS A 289 20.13 3.57 -4.29
N ASN A 290 21.16 3.80 -3.47
CA ASN A 290 21.13 4.69 -2.31
C ASN A 290 20.09 4.27 -1.26
N VAL A 291 19.97 2.98 -0.98
CA VAL A 291 19.11 2.46 0.10
C VAL A 291 19.74 2.86 1.44
N THR A 292 18.97 3.56 2.28
CA THR A 292 19.41 4.00 3.61
C THR A 292 18.73 3.23 4.74
N ILE A 293 17.59 2.60 4.46
CA ILE A 293 16.85 1.78 5.43
C ILE A 293 16.46 0.48 4.73
N LEU A 294 16.81 -0.65 5.36
CA LEU A 294 16.50 -1.98 4.86
C LEU A 294 15.59 -2.69 5.85
N TYR A 295 14.36 -3.00 5.42
CA TYR A 295 13.39 -3.73 6.22
C TYR A 295 13.05 -5.06 5.54
N LEU A 296 13.58 -6.15 6.08
CA LEU A 296 13.46 -7.50 5.53
C LEU A 296 12.72 -8.44 6.49
N PRO A 297 11.92 -9.39 5.96
CA PRO A 297 11.39 -10.48 6.77
C PRO A 297 12.52 -11.33 7.38
N VAL A 298 12.37 -11.74 8.63
CA VAL A 298 13.37 -12.57 9.35
C VAL A 298 13.71 -13.85 8.56
N THR A 299 12.73 -14.46 7.91
CA THR A 299 12.94 -15.64 7.06
C THR A 299 13.90 -15.36 5.90
N LEU A 300 13.74 -14.21 5.22
CA LEU A 300 14.62 -13.82 4.14
C LEU A 300 16.05 -13.56 4.65
N ILE A 301 16.19 -12.86 5.79
CA ILE A 301 17.50 -12.61 6.41
C ILE A 301 18.21 -13.93 6.75
N ARG A 302 17.50 -14.91 7.32
CA ARG A 302 18.07 -16.23 7.64
C ARG A 302 18.57 -16.96 6.40
N ILE A 303 17.80 -16.93 5.30
CA ILE A 303 18.20 -17.56 4.04
C ILE A 303 19.41 -16.82 3.45
N MET A 304 19.41 -15.49 3.42
CA MET A 304 20.54 -14.69 2.95
C MET A 304 21.81 -14.99 3.75
N ARG A 305 21.71 -15.10 5.10
CA ARG A 305 22.85 -15.49 5.97
C ARG A 305 23.39 -16.87 5.62
N ALA A 306 22.51 -17.84 5.34
CA ALA A 306 22.94 -19.20 4.96
C ALA A 306 23.65 -19.21 3.59
N ILE A 307 23.20 -18.40 2.63
CA ILE A 307 23.76 -18.35 1.27
C ILE A 307 25.07 -17.55 1.25
N PHE A 308 25.11 -16.37 1.86
CA PHE A 308 26.23 -15.43 1.74
C PHE A 308 27.30 -15.59 2.82
N GLY A 309 27.00 -16.31 3.91
CA GLY A 309 27.84 -16.41 5.09
C GLY A 309 27.91 -15.10 5.90
N GLU A 310 28.33 -15.19 7.17
CA GLU A 310 28.33 -14.03 8.08
C GLU A 310 29.28 -12.89 7.65
N LYS A 311 30.49 -13.22 7.19
CA LYS A 311 31.52 -12.22 6.88
C LYS A 311 31.21 -11.36 5.66
N LYS A 312 30.53 -11.92 4.64
CA LYS A 312 30.22 -11.21 3.40
C LYS A 312 29.00 -10.31 3.53
N PHE A 313 28.06 -10.71 4.37
CA PHE A 313 26.85 -9.95 4.65
C PHE A 313 27.12 -8.67 5.46
N LEU A 314 28.15 -8.70 6.35
CA LEU A 314 28.48 -7.58 7.23
C LEU A 314 29.46 -6.57 6.62
N LYS A 315 30.30 -6.98 5.64
CA LYS A 315 31.44 -6.16 5.20
C LYS A 315 31.10 -5.05 4.19
N ASN A 316 30.01 -5.14 3.43
CA ASN A 316 29.75 -4.26 2.30
C ASN A 316 28.49 -3.36 2.41
N SER A 317 27.67 -3.47 3.46
CA SER A 317 26.35 -2.82 3.41
C SER A 317 25.75 -2.41 4.75
N LEU A 318 26.37 -2.64 5.88
CA LEU A 318 25.70 -2.65 7.18
C LEU A 318 26.17 -1.61 8.19
N GLU A 319 26.74 -0.49 7.76
CA GLU A 319 26.78 0.68 8.64
C GLU A 319 25.37 1.24 8.95
N THR A 320 24.31 0.65 8.37
CA THR A 320 22.93 1.16 8.46
C THR A 320 21.88 0.15 8.95
N LEU A 321 22.24 -1.03 9.41
CA LEU A 321 21.31 -1.83 10.22
C LEU A 321 21.30 -1.26 11.63
N GLY A 322 20.39 -0.33 11.86
CA GLY A 322 20.01 0.01 13.23
C GLY A 322 19.68 -1.28 13.95
N SER A 323 20.43 -1.59 14.99
CA SER A 323 20.20 -2.70 15.92
C SER A 323 18.73 -2.69 16.35
N MET A 324 17.98 -3.74 16.02
CA MET A 324 16.81 -4.14 16.78
C MET A 324 17.23 -5.11 17.84
#